data_13d1437015ab894d5227438d94e44a7e
#
_entry.id   13d1437015ab894d5227438d94e44a7e
#
_cell.length_a   1.000
_cell.length_b   1.000
_cell.length_c   1.000
_cell.angle_alpha   90.00
_cell.angle_beta   90.00
_cell.angle_gamma   90.00
#
_symmetry.space_group_name_H-M   'P 1'
#
loop_
_entity.id
_entity.type
_entity.pdbx_description
1 polymer ?
#
loop_
_entity_poly.entity_id
_entity_poly.type
_entity_poly.pdbx_seq_one_letter_code
_entity_poly.pdbx_strand_id
1 'polypeptide(L)'
;MVAVGATLWGIWPLFLRPAGLSGPQSALLILAVMALPTPFVLRREAFRDRRATLALLFLGFSDATNAALFFAAVQRGPLAVAVLTHYLAPLLIALAAPWVLREPRSTRALLGAPLTLVGLALLLGTPQGGLADPWTPLLGGASALFFMANVLASKEAARSYSPLAINSLHSIVSGLALLLVFGRDALPPTLDSRLLFVVAGSLLCGILGNSLFYAGLRRVPAAPAAALMYLEPLTAALLGQFVFGEALGPLGFLGGVIVLVSGAWVASEPRAPASAQEASVASTGTG
;
A
#
# COMPACT_ATOMS: atom_id res chain seq x y z
N MET A 1 -1.48 8.30 -12.46
CA MET A 1 -2.49 7.69 -11.57
C MET A 1 -1.83 6.98 -10.39
N VAL A 2 -1.00 5.93 -10.59
CA VAL A 2 -0.31 5.24 -9.46
C VAL A 2 0.49 6.22 -8.61
N ALA A 3 1.35 7.04 -9.20
CA ALA A 3 2.15 8.03 -8.47
C ALA A 3 1.29 9.01 -7.66
N VAL A 4 0.19 9.51 -8.25
CA VAL A 4 -0.73 10.42 -7.54
C VAL A 4 -1.39 9.71 -6.36
N GLY A 5 -1.86 8.46 -6.54
CA GLY A 5 -2.42 7.66 -5.46
C GLY A 5 -1.43 7.45 -4.31
N ALA A 6 -0.19 7.05 -4.63
CA ALA A 6 0.86 6.86 -3.63
C ALA A 6 1.23 8.18 -2.91
N THR A 7 1.30 9.30 -3.62
CA THR A 7 1.51 10.63 -3.01
C THR A 7 0.36 11.00 -2.08
N LEU A 8 -0.90 10.72 -2.46
CA LEU A 8 -2.06 10.94 -1.59
C LEU A 8 -2.01 10.08 -0.32
N TRP A 9 -1.46 8.87 -0.39
CA TRP A 9 -1.25 8.08 0.84
C TRP A 9 -0.23 8.74 1.78
N GLY A 10 0.81 9.35 1.23
CA GLY A 10 1.82 10.06 2.03
C GLY A 10 1.30 11.26 2.81
N ILE A 11 0.12 11.80 2.47
CA ILE A 11 -0.47 12.91 3.24
C ILE A 11 -1.38 12.45 4.40
N TRP A 12 -1.53 11.15 4.65
CA TRP A 12 -2.28 10.62 5.81
C TRP A 12 -1.92 11.28 7.14
N PRO A 13 -0.66 11.62 7.45
CA PRO A 13 -0.31 12.27 8.72
C PRO A 13 -1.06 13.58 8.99
N LEU A 14 -1.47 14.32 7.94
CA LEU A 14 -2.27 15.55 8.11
C LEU A 14 -3.64 15.29 8.76
N PHE A 15 -4.16 14.10 8.56
CA PHE A 15 -5.49 13.70 9.03
C PHE A 15 -5.43 12.84 10.30
N LEU A 16 -4.45 11.95 10.40
CA LEU A 16 -4.38 11.00 11.49
C LEU A 16 -3.79 11.60 12.77
N ARG A 17 -2.78 12.49 12.66
CA ARG A 17 -2.18 13.13 13.84
C ARG A 17 -3.18 13.98 14.63
N PRO A 18 -3.98 14.89 14.00
CA PRO A 18 -4.99 15.66 14.73
C PRO A 18 -6.09 14.80 15.32
N ALA A 19 -6.42 13.66 14.72
CA ALA A 19 -7.44 12.75 15.23
C ALA A 19 -7.03 12.09 16.54
N GLY A 20 -5.74 11.81 16.75
CA GLY A 20 -5.21 11.24 17.99
C GLY A 20 -5.71 9.83 18.30
N LEU A 21 -6.15 9.09 17.27
CA LEU A 21 -6.63 7.71 17.40
C LEU A 21 -5.48 6.71 17.32
N SER A 22 -5.67 5.54 17.93
CA SER A 22 -4.74 4.43 17.74
C SER A 22 -4.77 3.91 16.30
N GLY A 23 -3.75 3.13 15.90
CA GLY A 23 -3.70 2.53 14.57
C GLY A 23 -4.95 1.71 14.22
N PRO A 24 -5.38 0.73 15.06
CA PRO A 24 -6.61 -0.04 14.82
C PRO A 24 -7.88 0.81 14.72
N GLN A 25 -8.04 1.83 15.57
CA GLN A 25 -9.16 2.76 15.55
C GLN A 25 -9.22 3.56 14.26
N SER A 26 -8.07 4.11 13.84
CA SER A 26 -7.94 4.84 12.58
C SER A 26 -8.27 3.92 11.39
N ALA A 27 -7.68 2.71 11.35
CA ALA A 27 -7.90 1.77 10.27
C ALA A 27 -9.38 1.36 10.14
N LEU A 28 -10.04 1.03 11.25
CA LEU A 28 -11.45 0.65 11.21
C LEU A 28 -12.33 1.79 10.69
N LEU A 29 -12.11 3.02 11.16
CA LEU A 29 -12.88 4.18 10.70
C LEU A 29 -12.62 4.49 9.21
N ILE A 30 -11.35 4.40 8.76
CA ILE A 30 -10.99 4.54 7.35
C ILE A 30 -11.76 3.52 6.51
N LEU A 31 -11.72 2.24 6.89
CA LEU A 31 -12.39 1.16 6.16
C LEU A 31 -13.91 1.33 6.17
N ALA A 32 -14.50 1.79 7.28
CA ALA A 32 -15.92 2.08 7.36
C ALA A 32 -16.34 3.18 6.36
N VAL A 33 -15.57 4.27 6.27
CA VAL A 33 -15.81 5.34 5.29
C VAL A 33 -15.61 4.84 3.87
N MET A 34 -14.55 4.08 3.62
CA MET A 34 -14.27 3.50 2.30
C MET A 34 -15.34 2.51 1.85
N ALA A 35 -16.04 1.86 2.79
CA ALA A 35 -17.15 0.96 2.50
C ALA A 35 -18.47 1.68 2.13
N LEU A 36 -18.63 2.97 2.41
CA LEU A 36 -19.87 3.71 2.15
C LEU A 36 -20.38 3.63 0.69
N PRO A 37 -19.53 3.61 -0.37
CA PRO A 37 -20.00 3.47 -1.73
C PRO A 37 -20.59 2.09 -2.08
N THR A 38 -20.46 1.08 -1.21
CA THR A 38 -20.89 -0.31 -1.47
C THR A 38 -22.30 -0.43 -2.04
N PRO A 39 -23.37 0.23 -1.53
CA PRO A 39 -24.70 0.08 -2.08
C PRO A 39 -24.82 0.46 -3.57
N PHE A 40 -24.04 1.46 -4.02
CA PHE A 40 -23.99 1.86 -5.42
C PHE A 40 -23.20 0.88 -6.28
N VAL A 41 -22.12 0.35 -5.72
CA VAL A 41 -21.25 -0.62 -6.37
C VAL A 41 -21.97 -1.94 -6.58
N LEU A 42 -22.62 -2.50 -5.56
CA LEU A 42 -23.36 -3.78 -5.63
C LEU A 42 -24.45 -3.79 -6.70
N ARG A 43 -25.05 -2.63 -7.01
CA ARG A 43 -26.06 -2.51 -8.06
C ARG A 43 -25.48 -2.55 -9.50
N ARG A 44 -24.19 -2.27 -9.64
CA ARG A 44 -23.53 -2.09 -10.94
C ARG A 44 -22.57 -3.23 -11.28
N GLU A 45 -21.99 -3.87 -10.28
CA GLU A 45 -20.98 -4.92 -10.48
C GLU A 45 -21.65 -6.29 -10.51
N ALA A 46 -21.26 -7.09 -11.52
CA ALA A 46 -21.71 -8.46 -11.65
C ALA A 46 -20.61 -9.38 -11.11
N PHE A 47 -20.88 -10.13 -10.04
CA PHE A 47 -19.96 -11.13 -9.45
C PHE A 47 -19.83 -12.40 -10.31
N ARG A 48 -19.59 -12.23 -11.63
CA ARG A 48 -19.51 -13.34 -12.60
C ARG A 48 -18.12 -13.98 -12.67
N ASP A 49 -17.09 -13.19 -12.42
CA ASP A 49 -15.71 -13.66 -12.42
C ASP A 49 -15.32 -14.20 -11.04
N ARG A 50 -15.38 -15.52 -10.89
CA ARG A 50 -15.04 -16.19 -9.63
C ARG A 50 -13.61 -15.87 -9.17
N ARG A 51 -12.65 -15.81 -10.11
CA ARG A 51 -11.25 -15.58 -9.78
C ARG A 51 -11.03 -14.16 -9.25
N ALA A 52 -11.57 -13.16 -9.93
CA ALA A 52 -11.52 -11.78 -9.46
C ALA A 52 -12.28 -11.57 -8.14
N THR A 53 -13.41 -12.26 -7.93
CA THR A 53 -14.16 -12.21 -6.68
C THR A 53 -13.36 -12.82 -5.52
N LEU A 54 -12.73 -13.98 -5.73
CA LEU A 54 -11.86 -14.58 -4.71
C LEU A 54 -10.64 -13.70 -4.39
N ALA A 55 -10.05 -13.08 -5.43
CA ALA A 55 -8.96 -12.12 -5.23
C ALA A 55 -9.41 -10.91 -4.40
N LEU A 56 -10.63 -10.41 -4.62
CA LEU A 56 -11.22 -9.31 -3.85
C LEU A 56 -11.44 -9.67 -2.37
N LEU A 57 -11.98 -10.86 -2.10
CA LEU A 57 -12.16 -11.36 -0.72
C LEU A 57 -10.81 -11.57 -0.03
N PHE A 58 -9.86 -12.18 -0.74
CA PHE A 58 -8.51 -12.37 -0.25
C PHE A 58 -7.80 -11.04 0.01
N LEU A 59 -8.02 -10.02 -0.83
CA LEU A 59 -7.52 -8.66 -0.62
C LEU A 59 -7.97 -8.12 0.74
N GLY A 60 -9.27 -8.21 1.06
CA GLY A 60 -9.78 -7.71 2.34
C GLY A 60 -9.18 -8.43 3.54
N PHE A 61 -9.04 -9.77 3.49
CA PHE A 61 -8.37 -10.53 4.54
C PHE A 61 -6.89 -10.18 4.66
N SER A 62 -6.17 -10.11 3.54
CA SER A 62 -4.73 -9.82 3.55
C SER A 62 -4.45 -8.38 3.98
N ASP A 63 -5.35 -7.43 3.68
CA ASP A 63 -5.24 -6.04 4.10
C ASP A 63 -5.39 -5.90 5.62
N ALA A 64 -6.39 -6.54 6.22
CA ALA A 64 -6.54 -6.58 7.68
C ALA A 64 -5.31 -7.23 8.37
N THR A 65 -4.80 -8.33 7.81
CA THR A 65 -3.63 -9.02 8.35
C THR A 65 -2.37 -8.16 8.23
N ASN A 66 -2.19 -7.51 7.08
CA ASN A 66 -1.11 -6.54 6.86
C ASN A 66 -1.15 -5.43 7.91
N ALA A 67 -2.31 -4.80 8.10
CA ALA A 67 -2.49 -3.73 9.08
C ALA A 67 -2.21 -4.21 10.52
N ALA A 68 -2.73 -5.38 10.91
CA ALA A 68 -2.51 -5.94 12.24
C ALA A 68 -1.02 -6.21 12.52
N LEU A 69 -0.31 -6.81 11.57
CA LEU A 69 1.12 -7.09 11.68
C LEU A 69 1.95 -5.80 11.72
N PHE A 70 1.62 -4.82 10.88
CA PHE A 70 2.31 -3.54 10.85
C PHE A 70 2.13 -2.77 12.16
N PHE A 71 0.90 -2.68 12.68
CA PHE A 71 0.65 -2.05 13.98
C PHE A 71 1.36 -2.78 15.12
N ALA A 72 1.39 -4.11 15.10
CA ALA A 72 2.14 -4.88 16.08
C ALA A 72 3.65 -4.60 16.00
N ALA A 73 4.22 -4.43 14.80
CA ALA A 73 5.61 -4.04 14.61
C ALA A 73 5.90 -2.65 15.18
N VAL A 74 5.04 -1.66 14.88
CA VAL A 74 5.18 -0.28 15.35
C VAL A 74 5.08 -0.17 16.87
N GLN A 75 4.26 -1.00 17.51
CA GLN A 75 4.11 -1.00 18.98
C GLN A 75 5.29 -1.63 19.72
N ARG A 76 6.10 -2.45 19.06
CA ARG A 76 7.19 -3.20 19.70
C ARG A 76 8.55 -2.52 19.61
N GLY A 77 8.78 -1.69 18.59
CA GLY A 77 10.10 -1.12 18.39
C GLY A 77 10.12 0.15 17.55
N PRO A 78 11.31 0.58 17.12
CA PRO A 78 11.46 1.82 16.39
C PRO A 78 10.63 1.84 15.10
N LEU A 79 9.86 2.92 14.91
CA LEU A 79 9.01 3.12 13.74
C LEU A 79 9.78 2.96 12.43
N ALA A 80 11.02 3.48 12.37
CA ALA A 80 11.88 3.36 11.19
C ALA A 80 12.15 1.90 10.79
N VAL A 81 12.33 0.98 11.76
CA VAL A 81 12.54 -0.45 11.49
C VAL A 81 11.27 -1.08 10.97
N ALA A 82 10.11 -0.80 11.61
CA ALA A 82 8.82 -1.32 11.18
C ALA A 82 8.49 -0.85 9.74
N VAL A 83 8.68 0.43 9.44
CA VAL A 83 8.43 1.02 8.12
C VAL A 83 9.39 0.42 7.09
N LEU A 84 10.70 0.40 7.37
CA LEU A 84 11.69 -0.09 6.40
C LEU A 84 11.45 -1.56 6.03
N THR A 85 11.12 -2.39 7.01
CA THR A 85 10.84 -3.82 6.77
C THR A 85 9.49 -4.03 6.07
N HIS A 86 8.48 -3.21 6.35
CA HIS A 86 7.22 -3.20 5.62
C HIS A 86 7.41 -2.81 4.14
N TYR A 87 8.27 -1.83 3.86
CA TYR A 87 8.59 -1.40 2.50
C TYR A 87 9.54 -2.34 1.72
N LEU A 88 9.80 -3.54 2.23
CA LEU A 88 10.27 -4.67 1.40
C LEU A 88 9.20 -5.11 0.37
N ALA A 89 7.94 -4.76 0.58
CA ALA A 89 6.83 -5.18 -0.29
C ALA A 89 7.05 -4.86 -1.78
N PRO A 90 7.51 -3.68 -2.22
CA PRO A 90 7.77 -3.42 -3.64
C PRO A 90 8.81 -4.36 -4.27
N LEU A 91 9.84 -4.74 -3.52
CA LEU A 91 10.81 -5.75 -3.97
C LEU A 91 10.15 -7.13 -4.10
N LEU A 92 9.37 -7.53 -3.10
CA LEU A 92 8.62 -8.78 -3.11
C LEU A 92 7.61 -8.83 -4.27
N ILE A 93 6.94 -7.71 -4.58
CA ILE A 93 6.05 -7.58 -5.74
C ILE A 93 6.82 -7.78 -7.05
N ALA A 94 8.00 -7.14 -7.19
CA ALA A 94 8.83 -7.28 -8.38
C ALA A 94 9.29 -8.72 -8.60
N LEU A 95 9.53 -9.47 -7.52
CA LEU A 95 9.88 -10.89 -7.56
C LEU A 95 8.67 -11.79 -7.86
N ALA A 96 7.50 -11.51 -7.24
CA ALA A 96 6.34 -12.40 -7.31
C ALA A 96 5.43 -12.16 -8.53
N ALA A 97 5.34 -10.92 -9.04
CA ALA A 97 4.43 -10.56 -10.14
C ALA A 97 4.60 -11.41 -11.40
N PRO A 98 5.82 -11.78 -11.85
CA PRO A 98 5.99 -12.64 -13.02
C PRO A 98 5.34 -14.01 -12.86
N TRP A 99 5.35 -14.57 -11.65
CA TRP A 99 4.80 -15.89 -11.37
C TRP A 99 3.30 -15.88 -11.11
N VAL A 100 2.83 -14.89 -10.32
CA VAL A 100 1.43 -14.83 -9.88
C VAL A 100 0.53 -14.21 -10.95
N LEU A 101 0.99 -13.15 -11.59
CA LEU A 101 0.23 -12.37 -12.57
C LEU A 101 0.61 -12.69 -14.02
N ARG A 102 1.66 -13.49 -14.23
CA ARG A 102 2.23 -13.80 -15.56
C ARG A 102 2.67 -12.52 -16.29
N GLU A 103 3.19 -11.55 -15.53
CA GLU A 103 3.75 -10.32 -16.08
C GLU A 103 5.22 -10.49 -16.48
N PRO A 104 5.74 -9.71 -17.44
CA PRO A 104 7.16 -9.75 -17.77
C PRO A 104 8.00 -9.33 -16.57
N ARG A 105 9.19 -9.92 -16.42
CA ARG A 105 10.14 -9.52 -15.38
C ARG A 105 10.63 -8.11 -15.64
N SER A 106 10.59 -7.26 -14.62
CA SER A 106 11.13 -5.90 -14.66
C SER A 106 12.52 -5.89 -14.03
N THR A 107 13.56 -5.87 -14.85
CA THR A 107 14.93 -5.77 -14.36
C THR A 107 15.17 -4.44 -13.63
N ARG A 108 14.56 -3.35 -14.12
CA ARG A 108 14.68 -2.06 -13.44
C ARG A 108 14.01 -2.06 -12.07
N ALA A 109 12.86 -2.71 -11.90
CA ALA A 109 12.22 -2.84 -10.59
C ALA A 109 13.05 -3.71 -9.63
N LEU A 110 13.65 -4.80 -10.12
CA LEU A 110 14.51 -5.67 -9.31
C LEU A 110 15.79 -4.98 -8.82
N LEU A 111 16.38 -4.10 -9.62
CA LEU A 111 17.57 -3.34 -9.24
C LEU A 111 17.20 -2.03 -8.51
N GLY A 112 16.13 -1.39 -8.91
CA GLY A 112 15.67 -0.13 -8.33
C GLY A 112 15.09 -0.26 -6.94
N ALA A 113 14.34 -1.35 -6.66
CA ALA A 113 13.72 -1.53 -5.34
C ALA A 113 14.75 -1.61 -4.19
N PRO A 114 15.85 -2.38 -4.27
CA PRO A 114 16.92 -2.34 -3.26
C PRO A 114 17.54 -0.94 -3.13
N LEU A 115 17.79 -0.25 -4.24
CA LEU A 115 18.33 1.11 -4.22
C LEU A 115 17.37 2.08 -3.52
N THR A 116 16.07 1.96 -3.79
CA THR A 116 15.03 2.77 -3.14
C THR A 116 14.95 2.47 -1.65
N LEU A 117 15.12 1.20 -1.24
CA LEU A 117 15.18 0.81 0.18
C LEU A 117 16.39 1.45 0.90
N VAL A 118 17.54 1.54 0.24
CA VAL A 118 18.70 2.27 0.79
C VAL A 118 18.35 3.76 0.96
N GLY A 119 17.73 4.37 -0.06
CA GLY A 119 17.24 5.75 0.03
C GLY A 119 16.24 5.94 1.17
N LEU A 120 15.30 5.01 1.34
CA LEU A 120 14.32 5.03 2.43
C LEU A 120 14.98 4.87 3.81
N ALA A 121 15.99 4.01 3.92
CA ALA A 121 16.75 3.86 5.17
C ALA A 121 17.48 5.15 5.56
N LEU A 122 18.07 5.84 4.59
CA LEU A 122 18.71 7.16 4.82
C LEU A 122 17.67 8.24 5.17
N LEU A 123 16.48 8.19 4.53
CA LEU A 123 15.38 9.15 4.78
C LEU A 123 14.81 9.00 6.20
N LEU A 124 14.62 7.77 6.67
CA LEU A 124 14.09 7.48 8.00
C LEU A 124 15.15 7.65 9.11
N GLY A 125 16.42 7.67 8.75
CA GLY A 125 17.54 7.79 9.69
C GLY A 125 17.84 6.51 10.47
N THR A 126 18.84 6.60 11.34
CA THR A 126 19.25 5.48 12.20
C THR A 126 18.23 5.26 13.32
N PRO A 127 17.79 4.01 13.55
CA PRO A 127 16.86 3.71 14.63
C PRO A 127 17.44 4.11 16.00
N GLN A 128 16.74 4.96 16.73
CA GLN A 128 17.06 5.24 18.13
C GLN A 128 16.77 3.99 18.95
N GLY A 129 17.75 3.50 19.72
CA GLY A 129 17.60 2.31 20.59
C GLY A 129 18.03 0.96 19.98
N GLY A 130 18.52 0.93 18.73
CA GLY A 130 19.05 -0.28 18.10
C GLY A 130 17.98 -1.33 17.73
N LEU A 131 18.42 -2.54 17.38
CA LEU A 131 17.57 -3.72 17.03
C LEU A 131 17.38 -4.62 18.26
N ALA A 132 17.02 -4.06 19.42
CA ALA A 132 16.92 -4.85 20.66
C ALA A 132 15.77 -5.89 20.62
N ASP A 133 14.70 -5.63 19.87
CA ASP A 133 13.57 -6.56 19.71
C ASP A 133 13.54 -7.15 18.31
N PRO A 134 13.80 -8.48 18.14
CA PRO A 134 13.79 -9.14 16.85
C PRO A 134 12.36 -9.24 16.24
N TRP A 135 11.31 -9.09 17.04
CA TRP A 135 9.93 -9.15 16.57
C TRP A 135 9.55 -7.98 15.68
N THR A 136 10.10 -6.78 15.92
CA THR A 136 9.81 -5.61 15.10
C THR A 136 10.10 -5.83 13.61
N PRO A 137 11.32 -6.23 13.19
CA PRO A 137 11.60 -6.49 11.79
C PRO A 137 10.89 -7.74 11.26
N LEU A 138 10.63 -8.76 12.08
CA LEU A 138 9.89 -9.96 11.67
C LEU A 138 8.42 -9.63 11.34
N LEU A 139 7.75 -8.89 12.22
CA LEU A 139 6.36 -8.45 12.02
C LEU A 139 6.25 -7.47 10.84
N GLY A 140 7.19 -6.53 10.71
CA GLY A 140 7.26 -5.63 9.57
C GLY A 140 7.48 -6.36 8.24
N GLY A 141 8.40 -7.34 8.21
CA GLY A 141 8.63 -8.20 7.04
C GLY A 141 7.41 -9.09 6.71
N ALA A 142 6.76 -9.65 7.74
CA ALA A 142 5.51 -10.39 7.55
C ALA A 142 4.40 -9.49 6.99
N SER A 143 4.27 -8.24 7.48
CA SER A 143 3.33 -7.28 6.92
C SER A 143 3.64 -6.96 5.45
N ALA A 144 4.93 -6.89 5.07
CA ALA A 144 5.33 -6.69 3.68
C ALA A 144 4.87 -7.82 2.75
N LEU A 145 4.85 -9.09 3.22
CA LEU A 145 4.31 -10.21 2.44
C LEU A 145 2.80 -10.04 2.18
N PHE A 146 2.05 -9.61 3.19
CA PHE A 146 0.61 -9.33 3.01
C PHE A 146 0.37 -8.07 2.18
N PHE A 147 1.21 -7.05 2.29
CA PHE A 147 1.13 -5.88 1.41
C PHE A 147 1.43 -6.23 -0.06
N MET A 148 2.44 -7.08 -0.32
CA MET A 148 2.63 -7.67 -1.65
C MET A 148 1.36 -8.39 -2.12
N ALA A 149 0.78 -9.24 -1.27
CA ALA A 149 -0.46 -9.97 -1.58
C ALA A 149 -1.62 -9.02 -1.91
N ASN A 150 -1.75 -7.89 -1.19
CA ASN A 150 -2.74 -6.85 -1.47
C ASN A 150 -2.61 -6.29 -2.89
N VAL A 151 -1.39 -5.95 -3.31
CA VAL A 151 -1.17 -5.37 -4.65
C VAL A 151 -1.46 -6.41 -5.74
N LEU A 152 -1.01 -7.66 -5.56
CA LEU A 152 -1.25 -8.73 -6.53
C LEU A 152 -2.74 -9.09 -6.63
N ALA A 153 -3.43 -9.19 -5.49
CA ALA A 153 -4.87 -9.44 -5.44
C ALA A 153 -5.68 -8.27 -6.03
N SER A 154 -5.28 -7.02 -5.72
CA SER A 154 -5.89 -5.82 -6.32
C SER A 154 -5.76 -5.81 -7.84
N LYS A 155 -4.60 -6.20 -8.36
CA LYS A 155 -4.37 -6.30 -9.81
C LYS A 155 -5.25 -7.35 -10.46
N GLU A 156 -5.41 -8.51 -9.83
CA GLU A 156 -6.30 -9.57 -10.32
C GLU A 156 -7.77 -9.13 -10.25
N ALA A 157 -8.21 -8.54 -9.12
CA ALA A 157 -9.57 -8.01 -8.97
C ALA A 157 -9.87 -6.90 -10.00
N ALA A 158 -8.87 -6.06 -10.33
CA ALA A 158 -9.01 -4.97 -11.29
C ALA A 158 -9.27 -5.42 -12.74
N ARG A 159 -9.19 -6.71 -13.04
CA ARG A 159 -9.59 -7.27 -14.34
C ARG A 159 -11.10 -7.17 -14.56
N SER A 160 -11.89 -7.33 -13.51
CA SER A 160 -13.35 -7.44 -13.60
C SER A 160 -14.10 -6.38 -12.78
N TYR A 161 -13.48 -5.81 -11.76
CA TYR A 161 -14.11 -4.82 -10.88
C TYR A 161 -13.59 -3.41 -11.15
N SER A 162 -14.47 -2.40 -11.01
CA SER A 162 -14.07 -1.00 -11.05
C SER A 162 -13.18 -0.65 -9.85
N PRO A 163 -12.32 0.39 -9.94
CA PRO A 163 -11.50 0.83 -8.82
C PRO A 163 -12.29 1.13 -7.54
N LEU A 164 -13.45 1.75 -7.68
CA LEU A 164 -14.34 2.05 -6.56
C LEU A 164 -14.93 0.78 -5.95
N ALA A 165 -15.25 -0.23 -6.79
CA ALA A 165 -15.74 -1.53 -6.33
C ALA A 165 -14.68 -2.26 -5.52
N ILE A 166 -13.45 -2.32 -6.02
CA ILE A 166 -12.34 -2.93 -5.28
C ILE A 166 -12.21 -2.23 -3.93
N ASN A 167 -12.17 -0.89 -3.94
CA ASN A 167 -11.98 -0.10 -2.72
C ASN A 167 -13.08 -0.34 -1.68
N SER A 168 -14.34 -0.30 -2.07
CA SER A 168 -15.44 -0.40 -1.11
C SER A 168 -15.73 -1.82 -0.65
N LEU A 169 -15.62 -2.80 -1.53
CA LEU A 169 -15.95 -4.19 -1.18
C LEU A 169 -14.88 -4.85 -0.30
N HIS A 170 -13.57 -4.65 -0.63
CA HIS A 170 -12.53 -5.20 0.24
C HIS A 170 -12.55 -4.57 1.64
N SER A 171 -12.91 -3.27 1.73
CA SER A 171 -12.96 -2.56 3.01
C SER A 171 -13.97 -3.15 3.99
N ILE A 172 -15.06 -3.75 3.50
CA ILE A 172 -16.02 -4.48 4.37
C ILE A 172 -15.33 -5.71 4.97
N VAL A 173 -14.67 -6.52 4.12
CA VAL A 173 -14.00 -7.74 4.57
C VAL A 173 -12.85 -7.40 5.54
N SER A 174 -12.06 -6.38 5.18
CA SER A 174 -10.95 -5.90 6.01
C SER A 174 -11.44 -5.35 7.35
N GLY A 175 -12.50 -4.53 7.35
CA GLY A 175 -13.08 -3.96 8.57
C GLY A 175 -13.64 -5.04 9.51
N LEU A 176 -14.34 -6.03 8.97
CA LEU A 176 -14.84 -7.16 9.76
C LEU A 176 -13.69 -8.00 10.34
N ALA A 177 -12.64 -8.26 9.56
CA ALA A 177 -11.47 -8.98 10.03
C ALA A 177 -10.71 -8.21 11.13
N LEU A 178 -10.56 -6.89 11.01
CA LEU A 178 -9.98 -6.05 12.07
C LEU A 178 -10.80 -6.07 13.34
N LEU A 179 -12.13 -6.03 13.24
CA LEU A 179 -13.01 -6.17 14.40
C LEU A 179 -12.86 -7.53 15.08
N LEU A 180 -12.65 -8.61 14.33
CA LEU A 180 -12.38 -9.93 14.91
C LEU A 180 -11.04 -9.98 15.64
N VAL A 181 -10.00 -9.27 15.14
CA VAL A 181 -8.66 -9.28 15.74
C VAL A 181 -8.56 -8.34 16.95
N PHE A 182 -9.06 -7.12 16.85
CA PHE A 182 -8.90 -6.08 17.87
C PHE A 182 -10.15 -5.87 18.75
N GLY A 183 -11.29 -6.44 18.36
CA GLY A 183 -12.53 -6.32 19.12
C GLY A 183 -12.91 -4.85 19.37
N ARG A 184 -13.19 -4.54 20.62
CA ARG A 184 -13.59 -3.18 21.05
C ARG A 184 -12.45 -2.17 20.96
N ASP A 185 -11.20 -2.60 20.98
CA ASP A 185 -10.03 -1.71 20.91
C ASP A 185 -9.88 -1.02 19.53
N ALA A 186 -10.54 -1.58 18.50
CA ALA A 186 -10.64 -0.94 17.20
C ALA A 186 -11.72 0.17 17.14
N LEU A 187 -12.61 0.26 18.12
CA LEU A 187 -13.65 1.29 18.14
C LEU A 187 -13.10 2.60 18.71
N PRO A 188 -13.41 3.76 18.10
CA PRO A 188 -13.05 5.05 18.69
C PRO A 188 -13.68 5.22 20.06
N PRO A 189 -12.95 5.77 21.07
CA PRO A 189 -13.46 5.87 22.44
C PRO A 189 -14.58 6.91 22.57
N THR A 190 -14.59 7.91 21.69
CA THR A 190 -15.57 9.00 21.64
C THR A 190 -15.94 9.30 20.20
N LEU A 191 -17.17 9.74 20.00
CA LEU A 191 -17.66 10.23 18.69
C LEU A 191 -17.64 11.76 18.74
N ASP A 192 -16.52 12.36 18.43
CA ASP A 192 -16.33 13.82 18.46
C ASP A 192 -15.83 14.36 17.11
N SER A 193 -15.68 15.70 17.04
CA SER A 193 -15.30 16.39 15.80
C SER A 193 -13.91 15.98 15.25
N ARG A 194 -13.03 15.39 16.06
CA ARG A 194 -11.72 14.92 15.61
C ARG A 194 -11.84 13.79 14.60
N LEU A 195 -12.92 13.00 14.65
CA LEU A 195 -13.19 11.96 13.66
C LEU A 195 -13.37 12.54 12.24
N LEU A 196 -13.76 13.81 12.11
CA LEU A 196 -13.90 14.48 10.81
C LEU A 196 -12.58 14.54 10.05
N PHE A 197 -11.44 14.62 10.76
CA PHE A 197 -10.13 14.54 10.11
C PHE A 197 -9.94 13.18 9.45
N VAL A 198 -10.25 12.06 10.15
CA VAL A 198 -10.13 10.72 9.57
C VAL A 198 -11.10 10.54 8.41
N VAL A 199 -12.34 11.05 8.52
CA VAL A 199 -13.32 11.03 7.43
C VAL A 199 -12.80 11.78 6.21
N ALA A 200 -12.28 12.99 6.37
CA ALA A 200 -11.70 13.79 5.27
C ALA A 200 -10.50 13.06 4.62
N GLY A 201 -9.59 12.52 5.45
CA GLY A 201 -8.48 11.69 4.97
C GLY A 201 -8.96 10.45 4.22
N SER A 202 -10.00 9.78 4.72
CA SER A 202 -10.57 8.59 4.07
C SER A 202 -11.17 8.90 2.70
N LEU A 203 -11.81 10.06 2.53
CA LEU A 203 -12.31 10.50 1.23
C LEU A 203 -11.16 10.79 0.26
N LEU A 204 -10.13 11.50 0.72
CA LEU A 204 -9.04 11.94 -0.13
C LEU A 204 -7.98 10.84 -0.36
N CYS A 205 -7.43 10.29 0.70
CA CYS A 205 -6.35 9.29 0.60
C CYS A 205 -6.92 7.88 0.39
N GLY A 206 -7.99 7.53 1.10
CA GLY A 206 -8.65 6.22 1.03
C GLY A 206 -9.43 6.07 -0.29
N ILE A 207 -10.52 6.79 -0.50
CA ILE A 207 -11.37 6.58 -1.68
C ILE A 207 -10.70 7.08 -2.95
N LEU A 208 -10.28 8.33 -3.00
CA LEU A 208 -9.67 8.90 -4.21
C LEU A 208 -8.28 8.31 -4.47
N GLY A 209 -7.40 8.28 -3.45
CA GLY A 209 -6.03 7.77 -3.58
C GLY A 209 -6.00 6.32 -4.03
N ASN A 210 -6.72 5.41 -3.34
CA ASN A 210 -6.80 4.01 -3.73
C ASN A 210 -7.46 3.81 -5.10
N SER A 211 -8.53 4.57 -5.41
CA SER A 211 -9.18 4.46 -6.72
C SER A 211 -8.24 4.85 -7.85
N LEU A 212 -7.43 5.90 -7.67
CA LEU A 212 -6.38 6.29 -8.63
C LEU A 212 -5.29 5.23 -8.73
N PHE A 213 -4.86 4.66 -7.60
CA PHE A 213 -3.88 3.58 -7.59
C PHE A 213 -4.40 2.36 -8.35
N TYR A 214 -5.60 1.86 -8.05
CA TYR A 214 -6.19 0.70 -8.73
C TYR A 214 -6.46 0.98 -10.22
N ALA A 215 -6.92 2.19 -10.57
CA ALA A 215 -7.07 2.60 -11.97
C ALA A 215 -5.74 2.62 -12.72
N GLY A 216 -4.67 3.03 -12.07
CA GLY A 216 -3.31 3.00 -12.60
C GLY A 216 -2.79 1.57 -12.72
N LEU A 217 -3.01 0.75 -11.69
CA LEU A 217 -2.58 -0.65 -11.64
C LEU A 217 -3.20 -1.51 -12.77
N ARG A 218 -4.38 -1.15 -13.27
CA ARG A 218 -4.98 -1.78 -14.47
C ARG A 218 -4.16 -1.55 -15.75
N ARG A 219 -3.36 -0.49 -15.80
CA ARG A 219 -2.69 0.01 -17.03
C ARG A 219 -1.19 -0.23 -17.07
N VAL A 220 -0.58 -0.53 -15.92
CA VAL A 220 0.87 -0.74 -15.82
C VAL A 220 1.15 -2.05 -15.10
N PRO A 221 2.29 -2.73 -15.38
CA PRO A 221 2.69 -3.92 -14.63
C PRO A 221 2.84 -3.63 -13.13
N ALA A 222 2.63 -4.67 -12.30
CA ALA A 222 2.63 -4.53 -10.84
C ALA A 222 4.00 -4.08 -10.30
N ALA A 223 5.10 -4.56 -10.87
CA ALA A 223 6.44 -4.22 -10.39
C ALA A 223 6.81 -2.73 -10.56
N PRO A 224 6.66 -2.08 -11.74
CA PRO A 224 6.82 -0.63 -11.85
C PRO A 224 5.82 0.17 -11.03
N ALA A 225 4.57 -0.31 -10.89
CA ALA A 225 3.57 0.33 -10.02
C ALA A 225 4.02 0.32 -8.56
N ALA A 226 4.56 -0.81 -8.09
CA ALA A 226 5.06 -0.95 -6.73
C ALA A 226 6.24 -0.01 -6.42
N ALA A 227 7.14 0.21 -7.37
CA ALA A 227 8.23 1.17 -7.19
C ALA A 227 7.75 2.60 -6.94
N LEU A 228 6.58 2.98 -7.49
CA LEU A 228 5.98 4.29 -7.24
C LEU A 228 5.33 4.40 -5.86
N MET A 229 5.12 3.29 -5.14
CA MET A 229 4.58 3.32 -3.77
C MET A 229 5.55 3.97 -2.78
N TYR A 230 6.86 3.99 -3.08
CA TYR A 230 7.83 4.71 -2.25
C TYR A 230 7.62 6.23 -2.22
N LEU A 231 6.78 6.79 -3.09
CA LEU A 231 6.34 8.19 -2.99
C LEU A 231 5.54 8.46 -1.71
N GLU A 232 4.87 7.43 -1.15
CA GLU A 232 4.14 7.55 0.12
C GLU A 232 5.07 7.95 1.27
N PRO A 233 6.09 7.17 1.68
CA PRO A 233 6.96 7.53 2.79
C PRO A 233 7.79 8.78 2.50
N LEU A 234 8.14 9.04 1.24
CA LEU A 234 8.80 10.28 0.86
C LEU A 234 7.90 11.50 1.10
N THR A 235 6.64 11.43 0.66
CA THR A 235 5.67 12.53 0.88
C THR A 235 5.42 12.73 2.37
N ALA A 236 5.29 11.65 3.14
CA ALA A 236 5.13 11.72 4.60
C ALA A 236 6.33 12.40 5.28
N ALA A 237 7.55 12.10 4.84
CA ALA A 237 8.76 12.72 5.37
C ALA A 237 8.86 14.22 5.01
N LEU A 238 8.48 14.60 3.77
CA LEU A 238 8.43 16.01 3.37
C LEU A 238 7.39 16.78 4.19
N LEU A 239 6.21 16.17 4.45
CA LEU A 239 5.23 16.77 5.35
C LEU A 239 5.77 16.87 6.78
N GLY A 240 6.50 15.88 7.27
CA GLY A 240 7.22 15.94 8.54
C GLY A 240 8.09 17.20 8.64
N GLN A 241 8.91 17.41 7.62
CA GLN A 241 9.80 18.57 7.54
C GLN A 241 9.05 19.91 7.47
N PHE A 242 8.11 20.06 6.51
CA PHE A 242 7.57 21.38 6.17
C PHE A 242 6.32 21.75 6.99
N VAL A 243 5.56 20.77 7.45
CA VAL A 243 4.30 21.01 8.18
C VAL A 243 4.46 20.77 9.68
N PHE A 244 5.19 19.72 10.04
CA PHE A 244 5.34 19.33 11.46
C PHE A 244 6.67 19.78 12.09
N GLY A 245 7.56 20.43 11.32
CA GLY A 245 8.85 20.94 11.84
C GLY A 245 9.86 19.85 12.16
N GLU A 246 9.68 18.64 11.64
CA GLU A 246 10.60 17.51 11.83
C GLU A 246 11.79 17.67 10.89
N ALA A 247 12.96 18.01 11.41
CA ALA A 247 14.13 18.31 10.58
C ALA A 247 14.64 17.07 9.84
N LEU A 248 14.66 17.12 8.50
CA LEU A 248 15.39 16.17 7.68
C LEU A 248 16.87 16.58 7.68
N GLY A 249 17.72 15.73 8.25
CA GLY A 249 19.16 15.93 8.17
C GLY A 249 19.69 15.75 6.71
N PRO A 250 20.95 16.10 6.45
CA PRO A 250 21.54 15.96 5.10
C PRO A 250 21.42 14.55 4.50
N LEU A 251 21.57 13.51 5.33
CA LEU A 251 21.41 12.12 4.90
C LEU A 251 19.95 11.81 4.55
N GLY A 252 18.97 12.36 5.29
CA GLY A 252 17.56 12.22 4.98
C GLY A 252 17.20 12.87 3.64
N PHE A 253 17.74 14.04 3.36
CA PHE A 253 17.58 14.70 2.07
C PHE A 253 18.18 13.87 0.92
N LEU A 254 19.41 13.36 1.10
CA LEU A 254 20.04 12.45 0.13
C LEU A 254 19.19 11.20 -0.10
N GLY A 255 18.66 10.62 0.98
CA GLY A 255 17.74 9.48 0.92
C GLY A 255 16.50 9.76 0.08
N GLY A 256 15.88 10.93 0.27
CA GLY A 256 14.74 11.39 -0.53
C GLY A 256 15.07 11.52 -2.02
N VAL A 257 16.24 12.07 -2.36
CA VAL A 257 16.72 12.16 -3.76
C VAL A 257 16.90 10.75 -4.36
N ILE A 258 17.51 9.81 -3.62
CA ILE A 258 17.67 8.42 -4.07
C ILE A 258 16.32 7.77 -4.34
N VAL A 259 15.32 7.94 -3.44
CA VAL A 259 13.95 7.42 -3.62
C VAL A 259 13.34 7.97 -4.92
N LEU A 260 13.43 9.29 -5.16
CA LEU A 260 12.87 9.90 -6.36
C LEU A 260 13.54 9.41 -7.64
N VAL A 261 14.88 9.40 -7.69
CA VAL A 261 15.64 9.04 -8.88
C VAL A 261 15.45 7.56 -9.21
N SER A 262 15.55 6.67 -8.22
CA SER A 262 15.35 5.23 -8.43
C SER A 262 13.92 4.91 -8.83
N GLY A 263 12.93 5.53 -8.18
CA GLY A 263 11.51 5.36 -8.53
C GLY A 263 11.19 5.84 -9.95
N ALA A 264 11.70 7.01 -10.35
CA ALA A 264 11.56 7.55 -11.70
C ALA A 264 12.24 6.65 -12.75
N TRP A 265 13.44 6.12 -12.43
CA TRP A 265 14.14 5.18 -13.30
C TRP A 265 13.35 3.90 -13.53
N VAL A 266 12.77 3.30 -12.47
CA VAL A 266 11.91 2.12 -12.60
C VAL A 266 10.65 2.45 -13.39
N ALA A 267 10.00 3.58 -13.11
CA ALA A 267 8.78 3.99 -13.80
C ALA A 267 8.98 4.30 -15.30
N SER A 268 10.22 4.62 -15.71
CA SER A 268 10.59 4.87 -17.11
C SER A 268 10.89 3.60 -17.91
N GLU A 269 10.68 2.40 -17.33
CA GLU A 269 10.92 1.15 -18.07
C GLU A 269 10.02 1.07 -19.31
N PRO A 270 10.62 0.83 -20.51
CA PRO A 270 9.84 0.70 -21.73
C PRO A 270 8.84 -0.43 -21.62
N ARG A 271 7.59 -0.18 -22.01
CA ARG A 271 6.57 -1.23 -22.07
C ARG A 271 6.90 -2.21 -23.19
N ALA A 272 6.85 -3.52 -22.91
CA ALA A 272 6.96 -4.50 -23.96
C ALA A 272 5.83 -4.28 -25.00
N PRO A 273 6.13 -4.35 -26.31
CA PRO A 273 5.11 -4.22 -27.36
C PRO A 273 3.99 -5.24 -27.13
N ALA A 274 2.74 -4.86 -27.41
CA ALA A 274 1.57 -5.72 -27.25
C ALA A 274 1.71 -7.05 -28.01
N SER A 275 2.38 -7.06 -29.15
CA SER A 275 2.69 -8.24 -29.95
C SER A 275 3.58 -9.28 -29.25
N ALA A 276 4.48 -8.84 -28.36
CA ALA A 276 5.32 -9.77 -27.57
C ALA A 276 4.52 -10.42 -26.42
N GLN A 277 3.51 -9.74 -25.92
CA GLN A 277 2.61 -10.23 -24.89
C GLN A 277 1.66 -11.30 -25.42
N GLU A 278 1.11 -11.11 -26.62
CA GLU A 278 0.27 -12.09 -27.33
C GLU A 278 1.04 -13.35 -27.72
N ALA A 279 2.29 -13.21 -28.19
CA ALA A 279 3.15 -14.34 -28.52
C ALA A 279 3.52 -15.21 -27.31
N SER A 280 3.72 -14.59 -26.14
CA SER A 280 4.00 -15.30 -24.89
C SER A 280 2.78 -16.09 -24.37
N VAL A 281 1.57 -15.57 -24.55
CA VAL A 281 0.33 -16.26 -24.17
C VAL A 281 0.02 -17.42 -25.13
N ALA A 282 0.30 -17.26 -26.43
CA ALA A 282 0.11 -18.30 -27.44
C ALA A 282 1.08 -19.49 -27.26
N SER A 283 2.31 -19.23 -26.84
CA SER A 283 3.32 -20.29 -26.64
C SER A 283 3.10 -21.14 -25.38
N THR A 284 2.34 -20.65 -24.39
CA THR A 284 2.02 -21.38 -23.15
C THR A 284 0.70 -22.14 -23.20
N GLY A 285 -0.09 -22.00 -24.29
CA GLY A 285 -1.39 -22.68 -24.48
C GLY A 285 -1.33 -24.01 -25.25
N THR A 286 -0.15 -24.47 -25.66
CA THR A 286 0.04 -25.70 -26.46
C THR A 286 0.86 -26.77 -25.73
N GLY A 287 0.79 -26.83 -24.40
CA GLY A 287 1.43 -27.86 -23.59
C GLY A 287 0.40 -28.61 -22.74
#